data_363d09fa525007f6f19240d1b504c334
#
_entry.id   363d09fa525007f6f19240d1b504c334
#
_cell.length_a   1.000
_cell.length_b   1.000
_cell.length_c   1.000
_cell.angle_alpha   90.00
_cell.angle_beta   90.00
_cell.angle_gamma   90.00
#
_symmetry.space_group_name_H-M   'P 1'
#
loop_
_entity.id
_entity.type
_entity.pdbx_description
1 polymer ?
#
loop_
_entity_poly.entity_id
_entity_poly.type
_entity_poly.pdbx_seq_one_letter_code
_entity_poly.pdbx_strand_id
1 'polypeptide(L)' 'MGEKRYIISDASKMLNVESHVLRYWEEELEIKIPRNEMGHRYYTEGNIESLRKVRDLKKQGYSLKAIKNTVPTK' A
#
# COMPACT_ATOMS: atom_id res chain seq x y z
N MET A 1 -10.52 -7.05 19.91
CA MET A 1 -9.90 -6.48 19.30
C MET A 1 -9.11 -6.98 18.21
N GLY A 2 -9.04 -7.39 17.25
CA GLY A 2 -8.25 -7.74 16.15
C GLY A 2 -7.99 -6.55 15.28
N GLU A 3 -7.00 -6.67 14.47
CA GLU A 3 -6.72 -5.66 13.48
C GLU A 3 -7.76 -5.72 12.39
N LYS A 4 -8.09 -4.57 11.87
CA LYS A 4 -8.94 -4.53 10.70
C LYS A 4 -8.14 -4.97 9.49
N ARG A 5 -8.79 -5.69 8.60
CA ARG A 5 -8.18 -6.17 7.38
C ARG A 5 -9.01 -5.69 6.20
N TYR A 6 -8.31 -5.28 5.16
CA TYR A 6 -8.96 -4.74 3.97
C TYR A 6 -8.51 -5.51 2.76
N ILE A 7 -9.43 -5.77 1.84
CA ILE A 7 -9.04 -6.36 0.56
C ILE A 7 -8.61 -5.23 -0.37
N ILE A 8 -8.01 -5.61 -1.50
CA ILE A 8 -7.44 -4.61 -2.39
C ILE A 8 -8.48 -3.63 -2.92
N SER A 9 -9.70 -4.09 -3.15
CA SER A 9 -10.73 -3.18 -3.64
C SER A 9 -11.09 -2.15 -2.59
N ASP A 10 -11.10 -2.54 -1.32
CA ASP A 10 -11.35 -1.59 -0.24
C ASP A 10 -10.20 -0.60 -0.13
N ALA A 11 -8.97 -1.09 -0.20
CA ALA A 11 -7.80 -0.21 -0.13
C ALA A 11 -7.81 0.77 -1.28
N SER A 12 -8.16 0.31 -2.47
CA SER A 12 -8.26 1.16 -3.64
C SER A 12 -9.25 2.30 -3.41
N LYS A 13 -10.40 1.99 -2.84
CA LYS A 13 -11.40 3.00 -2.58
C LYS A 13 -10.96 3.97 -1.50
N MET A 14 -10.38 3.45 -0.44
CA MET A 14 -9.94 4.29 0.68
C MET A 14 -8.86 5.27 0.24
N LEU A 15 -7.99 4.84 -0.64
CA LEU A 15 -6.86 5.65 -1.07
C LEU A 15 -7.15 6.40 -2.36
N ASN A 16 -8.26 6.08 -3.00
CA ASN A 16 -8.64 6.69 -4.28
C ASN A 16 -7.55 6.46 -5.33
N VAL A 17 -7.07 5.23 -5.40
CA VAL A 17 -6.01 4.82 -6.31
C VAL A 17 -6.42 3.51 -6.94
N GLU A 18 -6.17 3.34 -8.22
CA GLU A 18 -6.51 2.11 -8.92
C GLU A 18 -5.80 0.91 -8.32
N SER A 19 -6.46 -0.24 -8.34
CA SER A 19 -5.89 -1.44 -7.75
C SER A 19 -4.55 -1.82 -8.38
N HIS A 20 -4.45 -1.72 -9.70
CA HIS A 20 -3.20 -2.10 -10.38
C HIS A 20 -2.07 -1.13 -10.02
N VAL A 21 -2.39 0.11 -9.71
CA VAL A 21 -1.39 1.07 -9.28
C VAL A 21 -0.88 0.71 -7.89
N LEU A 22 -1.77 0.27 -7.01
CA LEU A 22 -1.35 -0.17 -5.68
C LEU A 22 -0.40 -1.35 -5.77
N ARG A 23 -0.71 -2.32 -6.63
CA ARG A 23 0.17 -3.47 -6.82
C ARG A 23 1.53 -3.04 -7.35
N TYR A 24 1.53 -2.11 -8.27
CA TYR A 24 2.77 -1.61 -8.84
C TYR A 24 3.63 -0.98 -7.75
N TRP A 25 3.01 -0.15 -6.90
CA TRP A 25 3.73 0.49 -5.81
C TRP A 25 4.29 -0.54 -4.84
N GLU A 26 3.50 -1.57 -4.52
CA GLU A 26 3.97 -2.62 -3.60
C GLU A 26 5.22 -3.28 -4.13
N GLU A 27 5.25 -3.58 -5.41
CA GLU A 27 6.42 -4.23 -6.00
C GLU A 27 7.62 -3.30 -6.06
N GLU A 28 7.40 -2.09 -6.53
CA GLU A 28 8.50 -1.16 -6.69
C GLU A 28 9.10 -0.73 -5.36
N LEU A 29 8.25 -0.57 -4.36
CA LEU A 29 8.71 -0.13 -3.05
C LEU A 29 8.99 -1.29 -2.11
N GLU A 30 8.78 -2.51 -2.57
CA GLU A 30 9.04 -3.72 -1.79
C GLU A 30 8.27 -3.72 -0.48
N ILE A 31 7.04 -3.25 -0.53
CA ILE A 31 6.17 -3.24 0.64
C ILE A 31 5.58 -4.63 0.79
N LYS A 32 5.76 -5.22 1.96
CA LYS A 32 5.25 -6.56 2.20
C LYS A 32 3.79 -6.51 2.56
N ILE A 33 3.00 -7.25 1.83
CA ILE A 33 1.56 -7.34 2.06
C ILE A 33 1.25 -8.76 2.51
N PRO A 34 0.64 -8.93 3.69
CA PRO A 34 0.37 -10.27 4.20
C PRO A 34 -0.73 -10.96 3.39
N ARG A 35 -0.77 -12.30 3.53
CA ARG A 35 -1.79 -13.10 2.90
C ARG A 35 -2.50 -13.91 3.98
N ASN A 36 -3.79 -14.14 3.76
CA ASN A 36 -4.54 -14.92 4.72
C ASN A 36 -4.32 -16.41 4.46
N GLU A 37 -5.06 -17.25 5.17
CA GLU A 37 -4.90 -18.69 5.09
C GLU A 37 -5.17 -19.22 3.68
N MET A 38 -6.01 -18.52 2.94
CA MET A 38 -6.35 -18.95 1.59
C MET A 38 -5.42 -18.38 0.53
N GLY A 39 -4.40 -17.64 0.95
CA GLY A 39 -3.45 -17.07 0.04
C GLY A 39 -3.87 -15.74 -0.58
N HIS A 40 -4.97 -15.17 -0.10
CA HIS A 40 -5.43 -13.89 -0.63
C HIS A 40 -4.75 -12.74 0.11
N ARG A 41 -4.44 -11.70 -0.63
CA ARG A 41 -3.83 -10.52 -0.03
C ARG A 41 -4.83 -9.79 0.85
N TYR A 42 -4.34 -9.25 1.96
CA TYR A 42 -5.15 -8.32 2.74
C TYR A 42 -4.24 -7.22 3.23
N TYR A 43 -4.84 -6.07 3.50
CA TYR A 43 -4.09 -4.90 3.92
C TYR A 43 -4.43 -4.58 5.35
N THR A 44 -3.41 -4.41 6.17
CA THR A 44 -3.60 -3.95 7.55
C THR A 44 -3.68 -2.43 7.55
N GLU A 45 -4.03 -1.87 8.69
CA GLU A 45 -4.06 -0.41 8.79
C GLU A 45 -2.67 0.17 8.57
N GLY A 46 -1.64 -0.53 9.03
CA GLY A 46 -0.27 -0.08 8.77
C GLY A 46 0.06 -0.05 7.28
N ASN A 47 -0.42 -1.06 6.54
CA ASN A 47 -0.23 -1.08 5.10
C ASN A 47 -0.95 0.10 4.44
N ILE A 48 -2.17 0.37 4.89
CA ILE A 48 -2.94 1.49 4.34
C ILE A 48 -2.22 2.81 4.59
N GLU A 49 -1.68 2.98 5.79
CA GLU A 49 -0.95 4.20 6.12
C GLU A 49 0.28 4.38 5.22
N SER A 50 1.03 3.29 5.01
CA SER A 50 2.21 3.36 4.15
C SER A 50 1.82 3.75 2.74
N LEU A 51 0.76 3.13 2.22
CA LEU A 51 0.31 3.43 0.85
C LEU A 51 -0.25 4.84 0.75
N ARG A 52 -0.87 5.32 1.83
CA ARG A 52 -1.38 6.69 1.84
C ARG A 52 -0.24 7.69 1.72
N LYS A 53 0.86 7.44 2.42
CA LYS A 53 2.03 8.30 2.29
C LYS A 53 2.58 8.29 0.88
N VAL A 54 2.63 7.11 0.27
CA VAL A 54 3.09 7.00 -1.11
C VAL A 54 2.19 7.82 -2.03
N ARG A 55 0.88 7.69 -1.85
CA ARG A 55 -0.06 8.43 -2.66
C ARG A 55 0.17 9.94 -2.53
N ASP A 56 0.32 10.41 -1.30
CA ASP A 56 0.49 11.84 -1.06
C ASP A 56 1.80 12.35 -1.66
N LEU A 57 2.87 11.58 -1.53
CA LEU A 57 4.14 11.98 -2.08
C LEU A 57 4.11 11.99 -3.61
N LYS A 58 3.39 11.02 -4.20
CA LYS A 58 3.24 11.02 -5.66
C LYS A 58 2.50 12.26 -6.12
N LYS A 59 1.50 12.68 -5.37
CA LYS A 59 0.76 13.90 -5.72
C LYS A 59 1.66 15.12 -5.67
N GLN A 60 2.69 15.09 -4.83
CA GLN A 60 3.61 16.19 -4.71
C GLN A 60 4.71 16.14 -5.78
N GLY A 61 4.71 15.12 -6.61
CA GLY A 61 5.66 15.02 -7.70
C GLY A 61 6.88 14.16 -7.45
N TYR A 62 6.91 13.46 -6.32
CA TYR A 62 8.05 12.60 -6.01
C TYR A 62 8.03 11.35 -6.86
N SER A 63 9.20 10.89 -7.28
CA SER A 63 9.30 9.62 -7.99
C SER A 63 9.23 8.47 -6.99
N LEU A 64 8.92 7.28 -7.48
CA LEU A 64 8.89 6.10 -6.60
C LEU A 64 10.26 5.84 -5.99
N LYS A 65 11.31 6.08 -6.75
CA LYS A 65 12.65 5.88 -6.24
C LYS A 65 12.92 6.79 -5.03
N ALA A 66 12.52 8.05 -5.14
CA ALA A 66 12.69 8.98 -4.03
C ALA A 66 11.83 8.57 -2.84
N ILE A 67 10.62 8.10 -3.11
CA ILE A 67 9.72 7.66 -2.06
C ILE A 67 10.29 6.43 -1.34
N LYS A 68 10.87 5.51 -2.09
CA LYS A 68 11.44 4.30 -1.50
C LYS A 68 12.50 4.63 -0.47
N ASN A 69 13.27 5.68 -0.71
CA ASN A 69 14.31 6.08 0.23
C ASN A 69 13.75 6.79 1.45
N THR A 70 12.50 7.25 1.38
CA THR A 70 11.89 8.00 2.46
C THR A 70 10.99 7.14 3.34
N VAL A 71 10.28 6.21 2.73
CA VAL A 71 9.27 5.40 3.44
C VAL A 71 9.90 4.10 3.89
N PRO A 72 9.82 3.76 5.18
CA PRO A 72 10.31 2.47 5.66
C PRO A 72 9.53 1.33 5.01
N THR A 73 10.24 0.27 4.62
CA THR A 73 9.60 -0.84 3.94
C THR A 73 9.55 -2.10 4.78
N LYS A 74 9.52 -1.99 6.03
CA LYS A 74 9.48 -3.19 6.86
C LYS A 74 8.13 -3.77 6.98
#